data_5ec8b26c6d20f1d9de05f6bbc7491aca
#
_entry.id   5ec8b26c6d20f1d9de05f6bbc7491aca
#
_cell.length_a   1.000
_cell.length_b   1.000
_cell.length_c   1.000
_cell.angle_alpha   90.00
_cell.angle_beta   90.00
_cell.angle_gamma   90.00
#
_symmetry.space_group_name_H-M   'P 1'
#
loop_
_entity.id
_entity.type
_entity.pdbx_description
1 polymer ?
#
loop_
_entity_poly.entity_id
_entity_poly.type
_entity_poly.pdbx_seq_one_letter_code
_entity_poly.pdbx_strand_id
1 'polypeptide(L)'
;PYESSDVPDEGYPDGLILKCAVKELKKLKAQKKPFFLGVGFFKPHLPFNAPKKYWDLYDRSLIPIASDPFIPKNVHPNSVGKMGEFYNYKLSDEKPTLDQSVSDVYARKLIHGYYASVSYIDHLIGELLLELKSLELDKETIVVLWGDHGWHLGNDRKWGKHSLFERSLKSALI
;
A
#
# COMPACT_ATOMS: atom_id res chain seq x y z
N PRO A 1 -1.51 -8.38 11.44
CA PRO A 1 -1.58 -7.87 10.06
C PRO A 1 -0.81 -6.56 9.85
N TYR A 2 -0.03 -6.12 10.81
CA TYR A 2 0.84 -4.94 10.76
C TYR A 2 2.12 -5.15 11.58
N GLU A 3 3.17 -4.43 11.21
CA GLU A 3 4.46 -4.44 11.92
C GLU A 3 5.18 -3.11 11.71
N SER A 4 5.85 -2.66 12.77
CA SER A 4 6.71 -1.48 12.79
C SER A 4 8.04 -1.87 13.42
N SER A 5 9.08 -1.97 12.61
CA SER A 5 10.44 -2.31 13.07
C SER A 5 11.39 -1.15 12.81
N ASP A 6 12.29 -0.89 13.75
CA ASP A 6 13.35 0.11 13.60
C ASP A 6 14.49 -0.45 12.74
N VAL A 7 14.28 -0.42 11.45
CA VAL A 7 15.18 -0.95 10.42
C VAL A 7 15.29 0.04 9.26
N PRO A 8 16.36 -0.01 8.47
CA PRO A 8 16.46 0.76 7.23
C PRO A 8 15.43 0.27 6.19
N ASP A 9 15.27 0.98 5.09
CA ASP A 9 14.29 0.66 4.05
C ASP A 9 14.50 -0.75 3.48
N GLU A 10 15.73 -1.19 3.38
CA GLU A 10 16.10 -2.52 2.91
C GLU A 10 15.82 -3.64 3.92
N GLY A 11 15.41 -3.30 5.12
CA GLY A 11 14.91 -4.27 6.09
C GLY A 11 13.60 -4.94 5.65
N TYR A 12 12.94 -4.38 4.64
CA TYR A 12 11.75 -4.94 4.00
C TYR A 12 11.96 -5.16 2.50
N PRO A 13 11.20 -6.08 1.87
CA PRO A 13 11.39 -6.47 0.47
C PRO A 13 11.36 -5.31 -0.52
N ASP A 14 10.49 -4.31 -0.31
CA ASP A 14 10.33 -3.19 -1.25
C ASP A 14 11.59 -2.32 -1.33
N GLY A 15 12.34 -2.14 -0.24
CA GLY A 15 13.64 -1.47 -0.27
C GLY A 15 14.70 -2.25 -1.05
N LEU A 16 14.65 -3.58 -1.02
CA LEU A 16 15.51 -4.42 -1.86
C LEU A 16 15.12 -4.31 -3.34
N ILE A 17 13.82 -4.22 -3.64
CA ILE A 17 13.32 -3.98 -5.00
C ILE A 17 13.86 -2.65 -5.52
N LEU A 18 13.82 -1.58 -4.74
CA LEU A 18 14.42 -0.30 -5.12
C LEU A 18 15.90 -0.46 -5.48
N LYS A 19 16.69 -1.13 -4.64
CA LYS A 19 18.12 -1.38 -4.92
C LYS A 19 18.33 -2.11 -6.25
N CYS A 20 17.50 -3.12 -6.52
CA CYS A 20 17.55 -3.84 -7.80
C CYS A 20 17.19 -2.92 -8.98
N ALA A 21 16.13 -2.13 -8.85
CA ALA A 21 15.69 -1.21 -9.90
C ALA A 21 16.76 -0.16 -10.24
N VAL A 22 17.38 0.45 -9.23
CA VAL A 22 18.50 1.38 -9.38
C VAL A 22 19.67 0.74 -10.11
N LYS A 23 20.05 -0.49 -9.74
CA LYS A 23 21.10 -1.24 -10.42
C LYS A 23 20.78 -1.49 -11.89
N GLU A 24 19.54 -1.85 -12.19
CA GLU A 24 19.10 -2.09 -13.57
C GLU A 24 19.07 -0.78 -14.39
N LEU A 25 18.60 0.34 -13.83
CA LEU A 25 18.64 1.63 -14.49
C LEU A 25 20.09 2.02 -14.94
N LYS A 26 21.06 1.82 -14.06
CA LYS A 26 22.48 2.07 -14.39
C LYS A 26 22.97 1.22 -15.57
N LYS A 27 22.59 -0.05 -15.59
CA LYS A 27 22.93 -0.95 -16.72
C LYS A 27 22.26 -0.51 -18.02
N LEU A 28 20.96 -0.14 -17.95
CA LEU A 28 20.19 0.30 -19.11
C LEU A 28 20.76 1.60 -19.69
N LYS A 29 21.13 2.58 -18.85
CA LYS A 29 21.82 3.79 -19.27
C LYS A 29 23.11 3.47 -20.03
N ALA A 30 23.91 2.53 -19.54
CA ALA A 30 25.18 2.14 -20.18
C ALA A 30 25.00 1.48 -21.56
N GLN A 31 23.86 0.84 -21.82
CA GLN A 31 23.54 0.20 -23.09
C GLN A 31 23.23 1.21 -24.21
N LYS A 32 22.86 2.44 -23.89
CA LYS A 32 22.50 3.50 -24.85
C LYS A 32 21.42 3.07 -25.86
N LYS A 33 20.41 2.32 -25.40
CA LYS A 33 19.31 1.80 -26.23
C LYS A 33 17.97 2.13 -25.55
N PRO A 34 16.89 2.26 -26.32
CA PRO A 34 15.55 2.32 -25.73
C PRO A 34 15.30 1.11 -24.83
N PHE A 35 14.59 1.33 -23.74
CA PHE A 35 14.28 0.29 -22.76
C PHE A 35 12.85 0.39 -22.24
N PHE A 36 12.37 -0.70 -21.69
CA PHE A 36 11.20 -0.78 -20.82
C PHE A 36 11.65 -1.38 -19.49
N LEU A 37 11.33 -0.72 -18.40
CA LEU A 37 11.60 -1.21 -17.04
C LEU A 37 10.30 -1.25 -16.23
N GLY A 38 9.86 -2.45 -15.87
CA GLY A 38 8.76 -2.64 -14.91
C GLY A 38 9.32 -2.81 -13.50
N VAL A 39 8.86 -1.97 -12.57
CA VAL A 39 9.21 -2.07 -11.14
C VAL A 39 7.94 -2.28 -10.34
N GLY A 40 7.82 -3.40 -9.63
CA GLY A 40 6.66 -3.73 -8.83
C GLY A 40 6.97 -3.74 -7.34
N PHE A 41 6.28 -2.88 -6.57
CA PHE A 41 6.32 -2.88 -5.12
C PHE A 41 5.12 -3.64 -4.54
N PHE A 42 5.32 -4.25 -3.36
CA PHE A 42 4.26 -5.00 -2.68
C PHE A 42 3.33 -4.10 -1.86
N LYS A 43 3.90 -3.07 -1.20
CA LYS A 43 3.09 -2.22 -0.33
C LYS A 43 2.23 -1.25 -1.15
N PRO A 44 1.05 -0.90 -0.64
CA PRO A 44 0.50 -1.15 0.71
C PRO A 44 -0.25 -2.48 0.91
N HIS A 45 0.08 -3.56 0.19
CA HIS A 45 -0.51 -4.89 0.43
C HIS A 45 -0.27 -5.38 1.89
N LEU A 46 -1.20 -6.15 2.42
CA LEU A 46 -1.03 -6.86 3.69
C LEU A 46 0.24 -7.75 3.72
N PRO A 47 0.85 -7.95 4.89
CA PRO A 47 0.63 -7.24 6.14
C PRO A 47 1.15 -5.80 6.01
N PHE A 48 0.56 -4.85 6.77
CA PHE A 48 0.97 -3.44 6.72
C PHE A 48 2.30 -3.22 7.46
N ASN A 49 3.37 -3.63 6.81
CA ASN A 49 4.72 -3.56 7.37
C ASN A 49 5.49 -2.43 6.72
N ALA A 50 6.10 -1.59 7.53
CA ALA A 50 6.98 -0.52 7.09
C ALA A 50 8.01 -0.21 8.17
N PRO A 51 9.20 0.33 7.82
CA PRO A 51 10.14 0.85 8.79
C PRO A 51 9.49 1.87 9.73
N LYS A 52 9.89 1.84 11.01
CA LYS A 52 9.32 2.67 12.07
C LYS A 52 9.24 4.17 11.72
N LYS A 53 10.23 4.69 11.01
CA LYS A 53 10.27 6.11 10.60
C LYS A 53 9.02 6.56 9.81
N TYR A 54 8.36 5.67 9.07
CA TYR A 54 7.13 5.99 8.34
C TYR A 54 5.88 5.93 9.23
N TRP A 55 5.91 5.10 10.27
CA TRP A 55 4.87 5.10 11.30
C TRP A 55 4.92 6.38 12.13
N ASP A 56 6.11 6.86 12.46
CA ASP A 56 6.32 8.05 13.27
C ASP A 56 5.88 9.35 12.55
N LEU A 57 5.57 9.31 11.26
CA LEU A 57 5.00 10.45 10.53
C LEU A 57 3.58 10.81 10.97
N TYR A 58 2.88 9.89 11.62
CA TYR A 58 1.46 10.03 11.93
C TYR A 58 1.18 9.90 13.42
N ASP A 59 0.42 10.86 13.96
CA ASP A 59 -0.20 10.69 15.27
C ASP A 59 -1.45 9.79 15.11
N ARG A 60 -1.38 8.57 15.67
CA ARG A 60 -2.47 7.60 15.59
C ARG A 60 -3.78 8.13 16.17
N SER A 61 -3.74 8.99 17.17
CA SER A 61 -4.93 9.57 17.80
C SER A 61 -5.73 10.46 16.85
N LEU A 62 -5.05 11.06 15.86
CA LEU A 62 -5.63 11.94 14.86
C LEU A 62 -6.06 11.23 13.57
N ILE A 63 -5.74 9.94 13.42
CA ILE A 63 -6.12 9.20 12.22
C ILE A 63 -7.65 9.04 12.16
N PRO A 64 -8.30 9.52 11.09
CA PRO A 64 -9.74 9.36 10.93
C PRO A 64 -10.09 7.89 10.69
N ILE A 65 -11.19 7.44 11.25
CA ILE A 65 -11.80 6.16 10.93
C ILE A 65 -12.84 6.32 9.81
N ALA A 66 -13.27 5.20 9.23
CA ALA A 66 -14.30 5.21 8.21
C ALA A 66 -15.58 5.86 8.72
N SER A 67 -16.14 6.78 7.94
CA SER A 67 -17.42 7.44 8.24
C SER A 67 -18.65 6.55 7.94
N ASP A 68 -18.42 5.49 7.16
CA ASP A 68 -19.43 4.54 6.67
C ASP A 68 -19.08 3.09 7.06
N PRO A 69 -18.89 2.78 8.36
CA PRO A 69 -18.47 1.45 8.81
C PRO A 69 -19.63 0.45 8.86
N PHE A 70 -20.50 0.47 7.87
CA PHE A 70 -21.68 -0.37 7.77
C PHE A 70 -21.92 -0.83 6.34
N ILE A 71 -22.49 -2.02 6.18
CA ILE A 71 -22.88 -2.52 4.86
C ILE A 71 -24.09 -1.71 4.38
N PRO A 72 -24.05 -1.14 3.16
CA PRO A 72 -25.16 -0.37 2.63
C PRO A 72 -26.47 -1.18 2.56
N LYS A 73 -27.60 -0.52 2.79
CA LYS A 73 -28.91 -1.16 2.67
C LYS A 73 -29.18 -1.57 1.23
N ASN A 74 -29.88 -2.69 1.05
CA ASN A 74 -30.30 -3.20 -0.27
C ASN A 74 -29.15 -3.54 -1.24
N VAL A 75 -27.93 -3.71 -0.73
CA VAL A 75 -26.82 -4.19 -1.56
C VAL A 75 -26.97 -5.70 -1.80
N HIS A 76 -26.67 -6.15 -3.02
CA HIS A 76 -26.65 -7.56 -3.32
C HIS A 76 -25.50 -8.25 -2.54
N PRO A 77 -25.74 -9.36 -1.82
CA PRO A 77 -24.73 -10.00 -0.98
C PRO A 77 -23.40 -10.29 -1.70
N ASN A 78 -23.45 -10.70 -2.97
CA ASN A 78 -22.26 -10.99 -3.75
C ASN A 78 -21.38 -9.75 -4.03
N SER A 79 -21.95 -8.53 -3.96
CA SER A 79 -21.20 -7.28 -4.17
C SER A 79 -20.28 -6.96 -3.01
N VAL A 80 -20.61 -7.39 -1.80
CA VAL A 80 -19.81 -7.19 -0.60
C VAL A 80 -18.53 -8.02 -0.64
N GLY A 81 -18.59 -9.24 -1.20
CA GLY A 81 -17.47 -10.15 -1.29
C GLY A 81 -17.01 -10.68 0.07
N LYS A 82 -15.79 -11.20 0.13
CA LYS A 82 -15.21 -11.85 1.31
C LYS A 82 -14.00 -11.08 1.86
N MET A 83 -13.66 -11.29 3.13
CA MET A 83 -12.44 -10.77 3.78
C MET A 83 -11.40 -11.87 4.02
N GLY A 84 -11.46 -12.98 3.27
CA GLY A 84 -10.62 -14.16 3.51
C GLY A 84 -9.12 -13.88 3.52
N GLU A 85 -8.66 -12.96 2.68
CA GLU A 85 -7.24 -12.59 2.60
C GLU A 85 -6.74 -11.99 3.92
N PHE A 86 -7.53 -11.13 4.57
CA PHE A 86 -7.15 -10.52 5.84
C PHE A 86 -6.89 -11.57 6.93
N TYR A 87 -7.62 -12.69 6.90
CA TYR A 87 -7.50 -13.77 7.88
C TYR A 87 -6.28 -14.69 7.67
N ASN A 88 -5.58 -14.55 6.55
CA ASN A 88 -4.33 -15.29 6.32
C ASN A 88 -3.16 -14.75 7.14
N TYR A 89 -3.32 -13.57 7.75
CA TYR A 89 -2.30 -12.93 8.56
C TYR A 89 -2.63 -13.06 10.05
N LYS A 90 -1.59 -13.08 10.89
CA LYS A 90 -1.77 -13.10 12.35
C LYS A 90 -2.58 -11.88 12.77
N LEU A 91 -3.72 -12.13 13.40
CA LEU A 91 -4.54 -11.10 14.02
C LEU A 91 -4.10 -10.94 15.46
N SER A 92 -3.71 -9.74 15.85
CA SER A 92 -3.15 -9.50 17.19
C SER A 92 -4.20 -9.15 18.23
N ASP A 93 -5.21 -8.35 17.85
CA ASP A 93 -6.16 -7.76 18.79
C ASP A 93 -7.60 -8.22 18.52
N GLU A 94 -8.10 -7.95 17.32
CA GLU A 94 -9.50 -8.23 16.96
C GLU A 94 -9.57 -8.90 15.58
N LYS A 95 -10.67 -9.60 15.35
CA LYS A 95 -10.98 -10.21 14.05
C LYS A 95 -12.12 -9.45 13.40
N PRO A 96 -11.87 -8.68 12.32
CA PRO A 96 -12.94 -8.02 11.58
C PRO A 96 -13.89 -9.05 10.96
N THR A 97 -15.19 -8.78 11.01
CA THR A 97 -16.20 -9.58 10.32
C THR A 97 -17.17 -8.68 9.56
N LEU A 98 -17.98 -9.26 8.68
CA LEU A 98 -19.05 -8.49 8.01
C LEU A 98 -20.23 -8.22 8.94
N ASP A 99 -20.34 -8.94 10.05
CA ASP A 99 -21.43 -8.80 11.02
C ASP A 99 -21.15 -7.74 12.08
N GLN A 100 -19.86 -7.51 12.38
CA GLN A 100 -19.44 -6.61 13.45
C GLN A 100 -18.24 -5.77 13.03
N SER A 101 -18.31 -4.46 13.25
CA SER A 101 -17.17 -3.57 13.11
C SER A 101 -16.13 -3.84 14.20
N VAL A 102 -14.87 -3.62 13.87
CA VAL A 102 -13.80 -3.60 14.88
C VAL A 102 -13.89 -2.34 15.73
N SER A 103 -13.22 -2.33 16.89
CA SER A 103 -13.11 -1.12 17.69
C SER A 103 -12.39 0.00 16.97
N ASP A 104 -12.69 1.24 17.32
CA ASP A 104 -12.01 2.43 16.79
C ASP A 104 -10.50 2.38 17.02
N VAL A 105 -10.08 1.84 18.16
CA VAL A 105 -8.67 1.68 18.53
C VAL A 105 -7.97 0.74 17.53
N TYR A 106 -8.59 -0.40 17.25
CA TYR A 106 -8.02 -1.36 16.30
C TYR A 106 -8.09 -0.85 14.86
N ALA A 107 -9.21 -0.21 14.47
CA ALA A 107 -9.34 0.43 13.17
C ALA A 107 -8.21 1.45 12.92
N ARG A 108 -7.93 2.34 13.89
CA ARG A 108 -6.82 3.30 13.79
C ARG A 108 -5.44 2.63 13.67
N LYS A 109 -5.21 1.50 14.34
CA LYS A 109 -3.97 0.74 14.19
C LYS A 109 -3.79 0.23 12.75
N LEU A 110 -4.84 -0.32 12.16
CA LEU A 110 -4.80 -0.84 10.79
C LEU A 110 -4.61 0.27 9.77
N ILE A 111 -5.36 1.38 9.91
CA ILE A 111 -5.24 2.54 9.03
C ILE A 111 -3.84 3.17 9.14
N HIS A 112 -3.30 3.26 10.37
CA HIS A 112 -1.94 3.74 10.58
C HIS A 112 -0.90 2.90 9.84
N GLY A 113 -1.00 1.58 9.92
CA GLY A 113 -0.13 0.67 9.18
C GLY A 113 -0.24 0.83 7.66
N TYR A 114 -1.46 1.05 7.17
CA TYR A 114 -1.69 1.34 5.75
C TYR A 114 -1.02 2.67 5.34
N TYR A 115 -1.21 3.74 6.10
CA TYR A 115 -0.59 5.05 5.83
C TYR A 115 0.93 4.97 5.86
N ALA A 116 1.50 4.31 6.86
CA ALA A 116 2.95 4.08 6.95
C ALA A 116 3.47 3.31 5.72
N SER A 117 2.73 2.30 5.26
CA SER A 117 3.08 1.54 4.05
C SER A 117 3.02 2.39 2.79
N VAL A 118 2.02 3.27 2.66
CA VAL A 118 1.93 4.21 1.53
C VAL A 118 3.09 5.19 1.55
N SER A 119 3.40 5.81 2.70
CA SER A 119 4.54 6.74 2.81
C SER A 119 5.88 6.06 2.55
N TYR A 120 6.01 4.79 2.91
CA TYR A 120 7.20 4.00 2.59
C TYR A 120 7.37 3.84 1.08
N ILE A 121 6.32 3.46 0.36
CA ILE A 121 6.39 3.31 -1.11
C ILE A 121 6.58 4.66 -1.81
N ASP A 122 5.91 5.72 -1.34
CA ASP A 122 6.09 7.07 -1.87
C ASP A 122 7.57 7.50 -1.82
N HIS A 123 8.22 7.27 -0.67
CA HIS A 123 9.66 7.51 -0.53
C HIS A 123 10.50 6.69 -1.51
N LEU A 124 10.25 5.37 -1.63
CA LEU A 124 11.01 4.51 -2.54
C LEU A 124 10.82 4.91 -4.01
N ILE A 125 9.63 5.32 -4.40
CA ILE A 125 9.35 5.86 -5.73
C ILE A 125 10.13 7.17 -5.93
N GLY A 126 10.12 8.06 -4.93
CA GLY A 126 10.90 9.30 -4.96
C GLY A 126 12.39 9.06 -5.19
N GLU A 127 12.98 8.12 -4.47
CA GLU A 127 14.39 7.72 -4.65
C GLU A 127 14.66 7.16 -6.06
N LEU A 128 13.75 6.36 -6.60
CA LEU A 128 13.88 5.83 -7.97
C LEU A 128 13.81 6.95 -9.02
N LEU A 129 12.93 7.92 -8.84
CA LEU A 129 12.84 9.09 -9.72
C LEU A 129 14.05 10.01 -9.61
N LEU A 130 14.62 10.18 -8.42
CA LEU A 130 15.87 10.90 -8.22
C LEU A 130 17.04 10.22 -8.93
N GLU A 131 17.10 8.89 -8.87
CA GLU A 131 18.13 8.13 -9.60
C GLU A 131 17.94 8.26 -11.12
N LEU A 132 16.70 8.18 -11.64
CA LEU A 132 16.40 8.40 -13.06
C LEU A 132 16.92 9.78 -13.53
N LYS A 133 16.68 10.80 -12.70
CA LYS A 133 17.15 12.16 -12.97
C LYS A 133 18.68 12.28 -12.89
N SER A 134 19.31 11.66 -11.90
CA SER A 134 20.77 11.67 -11.74
C SER A 134 21.50 11.03 -12.92
N LEU A 135 20.85 10.08 -13.58
CA LEU A 135 21.31 9.42 -14.78
C LEU A 135 20.98 10.20 -16.07
N GLU A 136 20.37 11.37 -15.97
CA GLU A 136 19.90 12.18 -17.12
C GLU A 136 18.97 11.41 -18.07
N LEU A 137 18.11 10.56 -17.51
CA LEU A 137 17.11 9.77 -18.24
C LEU A 137 15.71 10.36 -18.16
N ASP A 138 15.46 11.27 -17.22
CA ASP A 138 14.16 11.82 -16.89
C ASP A 138 13.49 12.56 -18.05
N LYS A 139 14.26 13.20 -18.93
CA LYS A 139 13.72 13.96 -20.08
C LYS A 139 13.30 13.08 -21.26
N GLU A 140 13.79 11.85 -21.30
CA GLU A 140 13.55 10.92 -22.42
C GLU A 140 12.81 9.66 -21.99
N THR A 141 12.32 9.62 -20.73
CA THR A 141 11.61 8.46 -20.17
C THR A 141 10.20 8.87 -19.78
N ILE A 142 9.21 8.16 -20.31
CA ILE A 142 7.85 8.24 -19.82
C ILE A 142 7.74 7.38 -18.57
N VAL A 143 7.34 7.98 -17.48
CA VAL A 143 7.08 7.28 -16.21
C VAL A 143 5.58 7.13 -16.04
N VAL A 144 5.15 5.91 -15.76
CA VAL A 144 3.74 5.61 -15.45
C VAL A 144 3.70 4.92 -14.10
N LEU A 145 2.92 5.46 -13.18
CA LEU A 145 2.64 4.86 -11.89
C LEU A 145 1.17 4.47 -11.83
N TRP A 146 0.90 3.20 -11.52
CA TRP A 146 -0.48 2.77 -11.25
C TRP A 146 -0.56 1.82 -10.05
N GLY A 147 -1.73 1.84 -9.38
CA GLY A 147 -2.14 0.79 -8.46
C GLY A 147 -3.02 -0.23 -9.21
N ASP A 148 -2.92 -1.50 -8.86
CA ASP A 148 -3.70 -2.58 -9.48
C ASP A 148 -5.16 -2.58 -9.04
N HIS A 149 -5.46 -2.12 -7.81
CA HIS A 149 -6.80 -2.00 -7.24
C HIS A 149 -6.79 -1.07 -6.02
N GLY A 150 -7.98 -0.73 -5.51
CA GLY A 150 -8.15 -0.02 -4.25
C GLY A 150 -8.24 -0.95 -3.03
N TRP A 151 -8.59 -0.38 -1.86
CA TRP A 151 -8.67 -1.11 -0.60
C TRP A 151 -9.68 -0.47 0.36
N HIS A 152 -10.46 -1.31 1.07
CA HIS A 152 -11.32 -0.85 2.16
C HIS A 152 -10.54 -0.78 3.48
N LEU A 153 -10.72 0.32 4.20
CA LEU A 153 -10.14 0.57 5.52
C LEU A 153 -11.23 0.75 6.57
N GLY A 154 -12.14 -0.22 6.65
CA GLY A 154 -13.30 -0.19 7.55
C GLY A 154 -14.59 0.31 6.90
N ASN A 155 -14.50 0.97 5.75
CA ASN A 155 -15.66 1.36 4.96
C ASN A 155 -16.46 0.13 4.54
N ASP A 156 -17.78 0.25 4.48
CA ASP A 156 -18.67 -0.85 4.14
C ASP A 156 -18.47 -2.08 5.06
N ARG A 157 -18.00 -1.86 6.30
CA ARG A 157 -17.59 -2.88 7.28
C ARG A 157 -16.54 -3.84 6.75
N LYS A 158 -15.68 -3.39 5.85
CA LYS A 158 -14.77 -4.23 5.10
C LYS A 158 -13.30 -3.84 5.33
N TRP A 159 -12.44 -4.87 5.37
CA TRP A 159 -10.99 -4.75 5.39
C TRP A 159 -10.45 -5.65 4.29
N GLY A 160 -10.22 -5.07 3.12
CA GLY A 160 -9.82 -5.85 1.95
C GLY A 160 -10.24 -5.23 0.62
N LYS A 161 -10.08 -6.01 -0.44
CA LYS A 161 -10.27 -5.57 -1.84
C LYS A 161 -11.34 -6.34 -2.62
N HIS A 162 -11.68 -7.57 -2.20
CA HIS A 162 -12.58 -8.45 -2.95
C HIS A 162 -14.05 -8.00 -2.81
N SER A 163 -14.41 -6.94 -3.52
CA SER A 163 -15.77 -6.41 -3.60
C SER A 163 -15.98 -5.70 -4.95
N LEU A 164 -17.23 -5.36 -5.27
CA LEU A 164 -17.59 -4.57 -6.44
C LEU A 164 -17.81 -3.08 -6.12
N PHE A 165 -17.38 -2.63 -4.94
CA PHE A 165 -17.48 -1.22 -4.57
C PHE A 165 -16.32 -0.41 -5.16
N GLU A 166 -16.61 0.86 -5.45
CA GLU A 166 -15.64 1.84 -5.96
C GLU A 166 -14.29 1.82 -5.21
N ARG A 167 -14.33 1.70 -3.88
CA ARG A 167 -13.14 1.67 -3.03
C ARG A 167 -12.18 0.52 -3.34
N SER A 168 -12.70 -0.60 -3.85
CA SER A 168 -11.88 -1.73 -4.32
C SER A 168 -11.44 -1.59 -5.76
N LEU A 169 -12.26 -0.95 -6.60
CA LEU A 169 -12.05 -0.88 -8.05
C LEU A 169 -11.21 0.33 -8.46
N LYS A 170 -11.29 1.42 -7.69
CA LYS A 170 -10.58 2.66 -7.99
C LYS A 170 -9.15 2.61 -7.51
N SER A 171 -8.22 2.83 -8.40
CA SER A 171 -6.79 2.91 -8.12
C SER A 171 -6.17 4.18 -8.73
N ALA A 172 -4.97 4.54 -8.28
CA ALA A 172 -4.23 5.65 -8.84
C ALA A 172 -3.67 5.29 -10.22
N LEU A 173 -3.67 6.25 -11.13
CA LEU A 173 -2.93 6.25 -12.39
C LEU A 173 -2.35 7.65 -12.59
N ILE A 174 -1.03 7.75 -12.64
CA ILE A 174 -0.26 8.99 -12.72
C ILE A 174 0.74 8.90 -13.86
#